data_54dd82b913451812a4bd0f124c1b52ae
#
_entry.id   54dd82b913451812a4bd0f124c1b52ae
#
_cell.length_a   1.000
_cell.length_b   1.000
_cell.length_c   1.000
_cell.angle_alpha   90.00
_cell.angle_beta   90.00
_cell.angle_gamma   90.00
#
_symmetry.space_group_name_H-M   'P 1'
#
loop_
_entity.id
_entity.type
_entity.pdbx_description
1 polymer ?
#
loop_
_entity_poly.entity_id
_entity_poly.type
_entity_poly.pdbx_seq_one_letter_code
_entity_poly.pdbx_strand_id
1 'polypeptide(L)'
;MHTGYRGLVALAERELELVRAGHLDEIPKLWEDRRRLVAELPPVPPADARECLERAADLQGRTTALLEEHLDATGAEMRRLVKGRSVMQSYAHEQRRVPLVDRAG
;
A
#
# COMPACT_ATOMS: atom_id res chain seq x y z
N MET A 1 -29.20 5.76 -0.02
CA MET A 1 -28.07 4.95 0.22
C MET A 1 -27.02 5.15 -0.83
N HIS A 2 -25.78 5.28 -0.43
CA HIS A 2 -24.75 5.62 -1.35
C HIS A 2 -23.90 4.39 -1.65
N THR A 3 -24.19 3.77 -2.77
CA THR A 3 -23.43 2.59 -3.17
C THR A 3 -21.95 2.90 -3.32
N GLY A 4 -21.61 4.15 -3.64
CA GLY A 4 -20.21 4.52 -3.77
C GLY A 4 -19.41 4.32 -2.48
N TYR A 5 -20.02 4.67 -1.34
CA TYR A 5 -19.32 4.52 -0.07
C TYR A 5 -19.21 3.05 0.32
N ARG A 6 -20.19 2.23 -0.03
CA ARG A 6 -20.08 0.80 0.17
C ARG A 6 -19.01 0.23 -0.73
N GLY A 7 -18.87 0.81 -1.93
CA GLY A 7 -17.81 0.42 -2.86
C GLY A 7 -16.43 0.66 -2.27
N LEU A 8 -16.27 1.77 -1.51
CA LEU A 8 -14.99 2.03 -0.86
C LEU A 8 -14.68 0.95 0.17
N VAL A 9 -15.68 0.50 0.92
CA VAL A 9 -15.48 -0.57 1.89
C VAL A 9 -15.09 -1.86 1.16
N ALA A 10 -15.80 -2.17 0.08
CA ALA A 10 -15.51 -3.39 -0.69
C ALA A 10 -14.09 -3.36 -1.25
N LEU A 11 -13.65 -2.22 -1.76
CA LEU A 11 -12.29 -2.10 -2.27
C LEU A 11 -11.26 -2.22 -1.14
N ALA A 12 -11.56 -1.65 0.02
CA ALA A 12 -10.67 -1.77 1.16
C ALA A 12 -10.56 -3.21 1.65
N GLU A 13 -11.67 -3.95 1.63
CA GLU A 13 -11.66 -5.36 1.99
C GLU A 13 -10.85 -6.16 0.99
N ARG A 14 -11.03 -5.86 -0.29
CA ARG A 14 -10.29 -6.56 -1.32
C ARG A 14 -8.79 -6.30 -1.20
N GLU A 15 -8.43 -5.06 -0.92
CA GLU A 15 -7.03 -4.70 -0.75
C GLU A 15 -6.41 -5.49 0.39
N LEU A 16 -7.09 -5.58 1.51
CA LEU A 16 -6.60 -6.31 2.65
C LEU A 16 -6.41 -7.79 2.30
N GLU A 17 -7.37 -8.37 1.57
CA GLU A 17 -7.25 -9.76 1.14
C GLU A 17 -6.06 -9.98 0.22
N LEU A 18 -5.84 -9.07 -0.72
CA LEU A 18 -4.72 -9.19 -1.64
C LEU A 18 -3.38 -9.11 -0.91
N VAL A 19 -3.28 -8.22 0.06
CA VAL A 19 -2.05 -8.10 0.83
C VAL A 19 -1.83 -9.36 1.67
N ARG A 20 -2.89 -9.89 2.29
CA ARG A 20 -2.77 -11.11 3.07
C ARG A 20 -2.34 -12.28 2.23
N ALA A 21 -2.81 -12.33 0.99
CA ALA A 21 -2.47 -13.43 0.10
C ALA A 21 -1.14 -13.21 -0.63
N GLY A 22 -0.55 -12.03 -0.49
CA GLY A 22 0.70 -11.74 -1.16
C GLY A 22 0.56 -11.37 -2.63
N HIS A 23 -0.67 -11.07 -3.07
CA HIS A 23 -0.90 -10.70 -4.47
C HIS A 23 -0.73 -9.20 -4.65
N LEU A 24 0.46 -8.72 -4.41
CA LEU A 24 0.73 -7.28 -4.44
C LEU A 24 0.69 -6.70 -5.84
N ASP A 25 0.86 -7.54 -6.84
CA ASP A 25 0.83 -7.08 -8.23
C ASP A 25 -0.57 -6.63 -8.66
N GLU A 26 -1.61 -7.02 -7.93
CA GLU A 26 -2.97 -6.59 -8.25
C GLU A 26 -3.37 -5.30 -7.56
N ILE A 27 -2.55 -4.80 -6.65
CA ILE A 27 -2.86 -3.61 -5.87
C ILE A 27 -2.98 -2.35 -6.74
N PRO A 28 -2.09 -2.11 -7.71
CA PRO A 28 -2.20 -0.87 -8.49
C PRO A 28 -3.52 -0.72 -9.22
N LYS A 29 -4.07 -1.82 -9.75
CA LYS A 29 -5.34 -1.76 -10.42
C LYS A 29 -6.46 -1.42 -9.44
N LEU A 30 -6.38 -1.98 -8.25
CA LEU A 30 -7.36 -1.70 -7.23
C LEU A 30 -7.33 -0.22 -6.83
N TRP A 31 -6.14 0.34 -6.72
CA TRP A 31 -5.99 1.75 -6.39
C TRP A 31 -6.57 2.63 -7.49
N GLU A 32 -6.44 2.22 -8.74
CA GLU A 32 -7.02 2.96 -9.82
C GLU A 32 -8.54 2.91 -9.77
N ASP A 33 -9.09 1.75 -9.47
CA ASP A 33 -10.53 1.60 -9.30
C ASP A 33 -11.02 2.50 -8.17
N ARG A 34 -10.27 2.56 -7.07
CA ARG A 34 -10.62 3.41 -5.94
C ARG A 34 -10.61 4.88 -6.33
N ARG A 35 -9.59 5.29 -7.07
CA ARG A 35 -9.48 6.68 -7.48
C ARG A 35 -10.68 7.07 -8.35
N ARG A 36 -11.09 6.20 -9.25
CA ARG A 36 -12.25 6.48 -10.09
C ARG A 36 -13.52 6.56 -9.26
N LEU A 37 -13.65 5.67 -8.29
CA LEU A 37 -14.82 5.69 -7.43
C LEU A 37 -14.89 6.97 -6.62
N VAL A 38 -13.77 7.36 -6.02
CA VAL A 38 -13.71 8.57 -5.21
C VAL A 38 -14.06 9.80 -6.05
N ALA A 39 -13.63 9.82 -7.30
CA ALA A 39 -13.91 10.97 -8.17
C ALA A 39 -15.40 11.15 -8.42
N GLU A 40 -16.19 10.07 -8.27
CA GLU A 40 -17.62 10.15 -8.49
C GLU A 40 -18.41 10.40 -7.21
N LEU A 41 -17.75 10.45 -6.07
CA LEU A 41 -18.46 10.68 -4.82
C LEU A 41 -18.75 12.15 -4.63
N PRO A 42 -19.80 12.49 -3.88
CA PRO A 42 -20.09 13.89 -3.59
C PRO A 42 -18.95 14.54 -2.83
N PRO A 43 -18.71 15.83 -3.03
CA PRO A 43 -17.62 16.49 -2.31
C PRO A 43 -17.83 16.51 -0.80
N VAL A 44 -19.07 16.56 -0.36
CA VAL A 44 -19.37 16.52 1.07
C VAL A 44 -20.09 15.20 1.36
N PRO A 45 -19.54 14.35 2.22
CA PRO A 45 -20.18 13.08 2.49
C PRO A 45 -21.51 13.29 3.21
N PRO A 46 -22.55 12.54 2.83
CA PRO A 46 -23.80 12.58 3.55
C PRO A 46 -23.65 11.92 4.92
N ALA A 47 -24.58 12.21 5.81
CA ALA A 47 -24.51 11.72 7.18
C ALA A 47 -24.48 10.19 7.23
N ASP A 48 -25.18 9.54 6.32
CA ASP A 48 -25.27 8.07 6.34
C ASP A 48 -24.01 7.41 5.76
N ALA A 49 -23.05 8.19 5.25
CA ALA A 49 -21.80 7.62 4.75
C ALA A 49 -20.78 7.40 5.87
N ARG A 50 -21.05 7.94 7.06
CA ARG A 50 -20.06 7.94 8.13
C ARG A 50 -19.57 6.54 8.48
N GLU A 51 -20.49 5.62 8.63
CA GLU A 51 -20.14 4.25 9.00
C GLU A 51 -19.26 3.60 7.95
N CYS A 52 -19.59 3.79 6.68
CA CYS A 52 -18.79 3.24 5.61
C CYS A 52 -17.39 3.84 5.61
N LEU A 53 -17.31 5.15 5.82
CA LEU A 53 -16.00 5.81 5.84
C LEU A 53 -15.15 5.34 7.01
N GLU A 54 -15.75 5.14 8.17
CA GLU A 54 -15.03 4.65 9.33
C GLU A 54 -14.55 3.22 9.10
N ARG A 55 -15.40 2.41 8.49
CA ARG A 55 -15.04 1.03 8.19
C ARG A 55 -13.92 0.97 7.18
N ALA A 56 -14.00 1.78 6.13
CA ALA A 56 -12.95 1.82 5.11
C ALA A 56 -11.63 2.29 5.72
N ALA A 57 -11.68 3.29 6.61
CA ALA A 57 -10.46 3.78 7.25
C ALA A 57 -9.83 2.72 8.15
N ASP A 58 -10.66 1.96 8.87
CA ASP A 58 -10.17 0.90 9.73
C ASP A 58 -9.49 -0.19 8.90
N LEU A 59 -10.13 -0.59 7.80
CA LEU A 59 -9.54 -1.58 6.93
C LEU A 59 -8.24 -1.08 6.30
N GLN A 60 -8.21 0.19 5.93
CA GLN A 60 -7.01 0.77 5.36
C GLN A 60 -5.87 0.76 6.37
N GLY A 61 -6.17 1.03 7.63
CA GLY A 61 -5.16 0.98 8.68
C GLY A 61 -4.58 -0.42 8.83
N ARG A 62 -5.43 -1.44 8.77
CA ARG A 62 -4.96 -2.82 8.86
C ARG A 62 -4.08 -3.19 7.66
N THR A 63 -4.50 -2.75 6.48
CA THR A 63 -3.73 -3.01 5.27
C THR A 63 -2.37 -2.34 5.35
N THR A 64 -2.33 -1.09 5.79
CA THR A 64 -1.07 -0.36 5.94
C THR A 64 -0.13 -1.07 6.91
N ALA A 65 -0.68 -1.55 8.03
CA ALA A 65 0.14 -2.25 9.01
C ALA A 65 0.73 -3.53 8.43
N LEU A 66 -0.07 -4.27 7.65
CA LEU A 66 0.43 -5.48 7.02
C LEU A 66 1.50 -5.18 5.98
N LEU A 67 1.31 -4.12 5.21
CA LEU A 67 2.30 -3.73 4.21
C LEU A 67 3.60 -3.32 4.89
N GLU A 68 3.52 -2.62 6.01
CA GLU A 68 4.71 -2.23 6.73
C GLU A 68 5.46 -3.44 7.26
N GLU A 69 4.72 -4.41 7.79
CA GLU A 69 5.33 -5.65 8.24
C GLU A 69 6.03 -6.35 7.10
N HIS A 70 5.37 -6.39 5.94
CA HIS A 70 5.91 -7.06 4.78
C HIS A 70 7.18 -6.37 4.29
N LEU A 71 7.17 -5.04 4.28
CA LEU A 71 8.34 -4.28 3.87
C LEU A 71 9.48 -4.45 4.86
N ASP A 72 9.17 -4.47 6.14
CA ASP A 72 10.20 -4.68 7.16
C ASP A 72 10.85 -6.04 7.00
N ALA A 73 10.07 -7.08 6.76
CA ALA A 73 10.61 -8.41 6.57
C ALA A 73 11.48 -8.47 5.32
N THR A 74 11.00 -7.86 4.23
CA THR A 74 11.75 -7.83 2.97
C THR A 74 13.03 -7.03 3.14
N GLY A 75 12.94 -5.91 3.84
CA GLY A 75 14.11 -5.08 4.10
C GLY A 75 15.15 -5.83 4.93
N ALA A 76 14.71 -6.55 5.94
CA ALA A 76 15.61 -7.34 6.76
C ALA A 76 16.32 -8.41 5.94
N GLU A 77 15.56 -9.05 5.06
CA GLU A 77 16.13 -10.06 4.20
C GLU A 77 17.13 -9.47 3.22
N MET A 78 16.81 -8.33 2.63
CA MET A 78 17.72 -7.65 1.74
C MET A 78 18.99 -7.24 2.46
N ARG A 79 18.87 -6.77 3.69
CA ARG A 79 20.05 -6.40 4.47
C ARG A 79 20.95 -7.61 4.72
N ARG A 80 20.35 -8.76 4.99
CA ARG A 80 21.14 -9.98 5.18
C ARG A 80 21.87 -10.37 3.93
N LEU A 81 21.20 -10.29 2.77
CA LEU A 81 21.82 -10.62 1.51
C LEU A 81 22.96 -9.67 1.18
N VAL A 82 22.73 -8.40 1.36
CA VAL A 82 23.75 -7.42 1.09
C VAL A 82 24.96 -7.63 2.00
N LYS A 83 24.71 -7.90 3.28
CA LYS A 83 25.79 -8.13 4.18
C LYS A 83 26.60 -9.34 3.78
N GLY A 84 25.95 -10.37 3.33
CA GLY A 84 26.63 -11.57 2.91
C GLY A 84 27.46 -11.38 1.69
N ARG A 85 27.06 -10.54 0.75
CA ARG A 85 27.81 -10.42 -0.37
C ARG A 85 28.48 -9.15 -0.44
N SER A 86 28.01 -8.20 0.20
CA SER A 86 28.59 -6.99 0.05
C SER A 86 29.88 -6.92 0.32
N VAL A 87 30.07 -7.62 1.09
CA VAL A 87 31.34 -7.66 1.33
C VAL A 87 31.92 -7.63 0.07
N MET A 88 31.41 -8.21 -0.91
CA MET A 88 32.01 -8.28 -2.04
C MET A 88 31.82 -7.15 -2.86
N GLN A 89 30.90 -6.70 -3.09
CA GLN A 89 30.85 -5.77 -4.01
C GLN A 89 30.70 -4.53 -3.56
N SER A 90 30.33 -4.38 -2.68
CA SER A 90 30.23 -3.26 -2.15
C SER A 90 29.61 -2.42 -2.85
N TYR A 91 28.98 -2.64 -3.12
CA TYR A 91 28.38 -2.00 -3.60
C TYR A 91 28.66 -0.76 -3.80
N ALA A 92 29.34 -0.79 -4.11
CA ALA A 92 29.94 -0.01 -4.41
C ALA A 92 29.37 0.79 -5.39
N HIS A 93 28.78 0.83 -5.83
CA HIS A 93 28.38 1.44 -6.63
C HIS A 93 27.19 1.77 -6.52
N GLU A 94 26.75 1.79 -5.88
CA GLU A 94 25.87 2.04 -5.80
C GLU A 94 25.38 2.88 -5.66
N GLN A 95 25.56 3.20 -5.32
CA GLN A 95 25.19 3.79 -5.21
C GLN A 95 24.87 4.64 -5.86
N ARG A 96 24.75 4.74 -6.32
CA ARG A 96 24.49 5.34 -6.99
C ARG A 96 23.50 5.78 -7.36
N ARG A 97 22.97 5.73 -6.90
CA ARG A 97 22.19 5.87 -7.14
C ARG A 97 21.23 6.31 -7.10
N VAL A 98 20.81 6.39 -6.61
CA VAL A 98 20.07 6.45 -6.54
C VAL A 98 19.18 7.27 -6.50
N PRO A 99 18.97 7.57 -6.46
CA PRO A 99 18.21 8.02 -6.42
C PRO A 99 17.08 8.42 -6.22
N LEU A 100 16.73 8.20 -5.83
CA LEU A 100 16.06 8.08 -5.63
C LEU A 100 15.71 8.91 -5.09
N VAL A 101 16.06 8.74 -4.51
CA VAL A 101 16.28 8.83 -4.08
C VAL A 101 16.50 9.67 -3.67
N ASP A 102 16.74 9.69 -3.33
CA ASP A 102 17.45 9.81 -3.13
C ASP A 102 17.65 10.53 -2.75
N ARG A 103 17.86 10.49 -2.38
CA ARG A 103 18.40 10.48 -2.11
C ARG A 103 18.79 11.11 -1.90
N ALA A 104 18.97 11.13 -1.66
CA ALA A 104 19.65 11.15 -1.63
C ALA A 104 19.86 11.38 -1.56
N GLY A 105 19.69 11.20 -1.44
CA GLY A 105 20.11 10.87 -1.65
C GLY A 105 20.17 10.93 -1.63
#